data_923f1447fafceb1088d8df3bbbc1596a
#
_entry.id   923f1447fafceb1088d8df3bbbc1596a
#
_cell.length_a   1.000
_cell.length_b   1.000
_cell.length_c   1.000
_cell.angle_alpha   90.00
_cell.angle_beta   90.00
_cell.angle_gamma   90.00
#
_symmetry.space_group_name_H-M   'P 1'
#
loop_
_entity.id
_entity.type
_entity.pdbx_description
1 polymer ?
#
loop_
_entity_poly.entity_id
_entity_poly.type
_entity_poly.pdbx_seq_one_letter_code
_entity_poly.pdbx_strand_id
1 'polypeptide(L)'
;FTVEAGEDRVESYFAIRSLEVKTAGKYPRLCLNGKPYFFHGLLDQGYWPDGLFTPAAPECYADDILAMKALGFNTLRKHIKVEPEEFYYQCDKLGMIVWQDMVNNSDYNFLRDTALPTVGIQKLDDRKLHSDEVSRRRFLEGMKATVKQLHNHPCICYWTIFNEGWGQFDSDSVYEQLKALDDTRFIDATSGWFRRKKTDVDSRHVYFRKVKLTGDGVKPLVLSEFGGKTFKVEGHVFNPDKTYGYGGCDSLEGLNEAVAKLYLEEVLPCIRNGLCAAIYTQVSDVEDEINGLVTYDRKVEKMNPEKMRPIAAMLQQEAEK
;
A
#
# COMPACT_ATOMS: atom_id res chain seq x y z
N PHE A 1 -25.14 10.63 -10.54
CA PHE A 1 -26.42 10.32 -11.18
C PHE A 1 -27.51 10.09 -10.15
N THR A 2 -28.74 10.27 -10.58
CA THR A 2 -29.92 10.01 -9.74
C THR A 2 -30.76 8.94 -10.40
N VAL A 3 -31.26 8.00 -9.62
CA VAL A 3 -32.25 7.00 -10.06
C VAL A 3 -33.56 7.22 -9.34
N GLU A 4 -34.64 7.31 -10.09
CA GLU A 4 -36.00 7.51 -9.56
C GLU A 4 -36.89 6.31 -9.97
N ALA A 5 -37.59 5.75 -8.98
CA ALA A 5 -38.53 4.65 -9.19
C ALA A 5 -39.80 4.90 -8.36
N GLY A 6 -40.82 5.50 -8.98
CA GLY A 6 -42.02 5.98 -8.28
C GLY A 6 -41.69 7.12 -7.34
N GLU A 7 -41.91 6.91 -6.04
CA GLU A 7 -41.58 7.90 -5.00
C GLU A 7 -40.16 7.73 -4.43
N ASP A 8 -39.47 6.64 -4.79
CA ASP A 8 -38.12 6.38 -4.33
C ASP A 8 -37.09 7.11 -5.20
N ARG A 9 -36.11 7.76 -4.56
CA ARG A 9 -35.05 8.50 -5.21
C ARG A 9 -33.70 8.18 -4.56
N VAL A 10 -32.78 7.64 -5.36
CA VAL A 10 -31.43 7.29 -4.94
C VAL A 10 -30.41 8.14 -5.71
N GLU A 11 -29.51 8.76 -4.98
CA GLU A 11 -28.34 9.46 -5.56
C GLU A 11 -27.10 8.58 -5.42
N SER A 12 -26.30 8.50 -6.48
CA SER A 12 -25.07 7.75 -6.52
C SER A 12 -24.07 8.40 -7.46
N TYR A 13 -22.87 7.86 -7.53
CA TYR A 13 -21.79 8.40 -8.36
C TYR A 13 -21.05 7.29 -9.09
N PHE A 14 -20.31 7.66 -10.11
CA PHE A 14 -19.30 6.85 -10.77
C PHE A 14 -18.15 7.74 -11.23
N ALA A 15 -17.01 7.15 -11.52
CA ALA A 15 -15.90 7.86 -12.14
C ALA A 15 -15.41 7.11 -13.40
N ILE A 16 -14.95 7.87 -14.38
CA ILE A 16 -14.33 7.35 -15.59
C ILE A 16 -12.82 7.50 -15.42
N ARG A 17 -12.10 6.39 -15.43
CA ARG A 17 -10.64 6.34 -15.39
C ARG A 17 -10.11 5.20 -16.24
N SER A 18 -8.87 5.32 -16.70
CA SER A 18 -8.12 4.22 -17.29
C SER A 18 -6.86 3.92 -16.49
N LEU A 19 -6.55 2.63 -16.36
CA LEU A 19 -5.31 2.12 -15.80
C LEU A 19 -4.63 1.27 -16.88
N GLU A 20 -3.40 1.56 -17.18
CA GLU A 20 -2.68 0.88 -18.25
C GLU A 20 -1.18 0.86 -17.99
N VAL A 21 -0.48 -0.07 -18.60
CA VAL A 21 0.99 -0.09 -18.64
C VAL A 21 1.44 0.40 -19.99
N LYS A 22 2.26 1.46 -20.00
CA LYS A 22 2.90 1.97 -21.23
C LYS A 22 4.41 1.87 -21.09
N THR A 23 5.08 1.45 -22.16
CA THR A 23 6.53 1.52 -22.21
C THR A 23 6.95 2.92 -22.62
N ALA A 24 7.60 3.64 -21.71
CA ALA A 24 8.22 4.94 -21.97
C ALA A 24 9.74 4.77 -21.95
N GLY A 25 10.38 4.87 -23.10
CA GLY A 25 11.81 4.60 -23.23
C GLY A 25 12.16 3.14 -22.93
N LYS A 26 13.01 2.92 -21.92
CA LYS A 26 13.49 1.57 -21.55
C LYS A 26 12.56 0.81 -20.62
N TYR A 27 11.73 1.50 -19.84
CA TYR A 27 10.99 0.90 -18.75
C TYR A 27 9.48 1.05 -18.92
N PRO A 28 8.70 -0.01 -18.60
CA PRO A 28 7.26 0.11 -18.50
C PRO A 28 6.87 1.00 -17.32
N ARG A 29 5.80 1.78 -17.51
CA ARG A 29 5.24 2.72 -16.53
C ARG A 29 3.80 2.37 -16.21
N LEU A 30 3.43 2.50 -14.96
CA LEU A 30 2.03 2.51 -14.56
C LEU A 30 1.43 3.86 -14.96
N CYS A 31 0.30 3.83 -15.66
CA CYS A 31 -0.36 5.03 -16.14
C CYS A 31 -1.76 5.14 -15.56
N LEU A 32 -2.13 6.36 -15.19
CA LEU A 32 -3.49 6.77 -14.84
C LEU A 32 -3.98 7.76 -15.89
N ASN A 33 -5.13 7.49 -16.50
CA ASN A 33 -5.72 8.32 -17.55
C ASN A 33 -4.75 8.66 -18.70
N GLY A 34 -4.03 7.65 -19.16
CA GLY A 34 -3.13 7.73 -20.31
C GLY A 34 -1.75 8.32 -20.04
N LYS A 35 -1.46 8.80 -18.83
CA LYS A 35 -0.20 9.43 -18.46
C LYS A 35 0.56 8.61 -17.42
N PRO A 36 1.91 8.54 -17.46
CA PRO A 36 2.68 8.00 -16.38
C PRO A 36 2.31 8.68 -15.06
N TYR A 37 2.08 7.88 -14.02
CA TYR A 37 1.68 8.37 -12.72
C TYR A 37 2.52 7.71 -11.65
N PHE A 38 3.13 8.52 -10.79
CA PHE A 38 3.90 8.00 -9.66
C PHE A 38 2.98 7.79 -8.46
N PHE A 39 2.74 6.54 -8.09
CA PHE A 39 1.94 6.21 -6.91
C PHE A 39 2.79 6.42 -5.66
N HIS A 40 2.70 7.63 -5.11
CA HIS A 40 3.39 8.06 -3.91
C HIS A 40 2.50 7.81 -2.71
N GLY A 41 2.75 6.72 -1.99
CA GLY A 41 1.80 6.20 -1.03
C GLY A 41 2.37 5.89 0.34
N LEU A 42 1.42 5.51 1.21
CA LEU A 42 1.66 5.06 2.57
C LEU A 42 0.98 3.71 2.80
N LEU A 43 1.64 2.86 3.56
CA LEU A 43 1.03 1.67 4.15
C LEU A 43 0.01 2.12 5.20
N ASP A 44 -1.19 1.57 5.16
CA ASP A 44 -2.26 1.90 6.09
C ASP A 44 -2.85 0.62 6.69
N GLN A 45 -2.50 0.34 7.93
CA GLN A 45 -3.04 -0.81 8.67
C GLN A 45 -4.46 -0.56 9.19
N GLY A 46 -4.85 0.71 9.38
CA GLY A 46 -6.22 1.10 9.74
C GLY A 46 -6.64 0.69 11.15
N TYR A 47 -5.75 0.88 12.14
CA TYR A 47 -6.08 0.69 13.55
C TYR A 47 -6.30 2.03 14.25
N TRP A 48 -7.21 2.03 15.24
CA TRP A 48 -7.70 3.22 15.91
C TRP A 48 -7.62 3.09 17.42
N PRO A 49 -7.37 4.19 18.17
CA PRO A 49 -7.17 4.11 19.61
C PRO A 49 -8.43 3.74 20.40
N ASP A 50 -9.60 4.05 19.84
CA ASP A 50 -10.92 3.90 20.48
C ASP A 50 -11.70 2.68 19.98
N GLY A 51 -11.76 2.45 18.70
CA GLY A 51 -12.55 1.38 18.10
C GLY A 51 -11.74 0.18 17.61
N LEU A 52 -10.41 0.19 17.73
CA LEU A 52 -9.46 -0.81 17.24
C LEU A 52 -9.55 -1.01 15.72
N PHE A 53 -10.53 -1.74 15.22
CA PHE A 53 -10.72 -2.02 13.80
C PHE A 53 -11.43 -0.90 13.03
N THR A 54 -12.18 -0.05 13.70
CA THR A 54 -12.93 1.07 13.10
C THR A 54 -12.74 2.32 13.95
N PRO A 55 -12.74 3.51 13.34
CA PRO A 55 -12.72 4.75 14.11
C PRO A 55 -14.03 4.97 14.88
N ALA A 56 -14.00 5.89 15.86
CA ALA A 56 -15.19 6.30 16.61
C ALA A 56 -16.27 6.95 15.74
N ALA A 57 -15.84 7.62 14.65
CA ALA A 57 -16.74 8.29 13.72
C ALA A 57 -16.23 8.17 12.27
N PRO A 58 -17.13 8.13 11.27
CA PRO A 58 -16.75 8.02 9.86
C PRO A 58 -15.84 9.17 9.36
N GLU A 59 -15.97 10.35 9.94
CA GLU A 59 -15.17 11.53 9.61
C GLU A 59 -13.68 11.33 9.85
N CYS A 60 -13.31 10.47 10.79
CA CYS A 60 -11.91 10.15 11.08
C CYS A 60 -11.16 9.57 9.87
N TYR A 61 -11.85 8.85 8.98
CA TYR A 61 -11.26 8.39 7.72
C TYR A 61 -10.88 9.57 6.82
N ALA A 62 -11.77 10.58 6.72
CA ALA A 62 -11.50 11.78 5.93
C ALA A 62 -10.34 12.58 6.52
N ASP A 63 -10.23 12.65 7.85
CA ASP A 63 -9.16 13.38 8.54
C ASP A 63 -7.79 12.75 8.23
N ASP A 64 -7.62 11.43 8.36
CA ASP A 64 -6.38 10.73 8.00
C ASP A 64 -6.05 10.93 6.50
N ILE A 65 -7.03 10.80 5.61
CA ILE A 65 -6.85 11.02 4.16
C ILE A 65 -6.38 12.44 3.88
N LEU A 66 -7.02 13.46 4.46
CA LEU A 66 -6.67 14.86 4.26
C LEU A 66 -5.29 15.21 4.82
N ALA A 67 -4.93 14.67 6.00
CA ALA A 67 -3.60 14.81 6.57
C ALA A 67 -2.51 14.24 5.64
N MET A 68 -2.72 13.05 5.09
CA MET A 68 -1.76 12.43 4.17
C MET A 68 -1.69 13.17 2.82
N LYS A 69 -2.82 13.67 2.31
CA LYS A 69 -2.85 14.55 1.13
C LYS A 69 -2.12 15.88 1.38
N ALA A 70 -2.24 16.42 2.58
CA ALA A 70 -1.51 17.63 2.97
C ALA A 70 0.01 17.45 2.92
N LEU A 71 0.51 16.25 3.12
CA LEU A 71 1.91 15.87 2.93
C LEU A 71 2.29 15.62 1.46
N GLY A 72 1.33 15.54 0.55
CA GLY A 72 1.54 15.28 -0.88
C GLY A 72 1.46 13.80 -1.27
N PHE A 73 0.99 12.93 -0.40
CA PHE A 73 0.68 11.55 -0.76
C PHE A 73 -0.59 11.48 -1.59
N ASN A 74 -0.62 10.54 -2.52
CA ASN A 74 -1.75 10.33 -3.44
C ASN A 74 -2.31 8.91 -3.38
N THR A 75 -1.71 8.02 -2.59
CA THR A 75 -2.04 6.61 -2.54
C THR A 75 -1.99 6.10 -1.09
N LEU A 76 -2.96 5.27 -0.71
CA LEU A 76 -2.92 4.46 0.51
C LEU A 76 -2.92 2.99 0.12
N ARG A 77 -1.98 2.21 0.65
CA ARG A 77 -2.03 0.75 0.58
C ARG A 77 -2.73 0.24 1.83
N LYS A 78 -4.01 -0.15 1.69
CA LYS A 78 -4.77 -0.76 2.76
C LYS A 78 -4.26 -2.17 3.02
N HIS A 79 -3.56 -2.31 4.15
CA HIS A 79 -2.73 -3.47 4.43
C HIS A 79 -3.52 -4.59 5.11
N ILE A 80 -3.73 -5.69 4.38
CA ILE A 80 -4.31 -6.96 4.87
C ILE A 80 -5.64 -6.78 5.61
N LYS A 81 -6.39 -5.73 5.29
CA LYS A 81 -7.65 -5.38 5.92
C LYS A 81 -8.64 -4.84 4.89
N VAL A 82 -9.90 -5.22 5.01
CA VAL A 82 -11.02 -4.60 4.30
C VAL A 82 -11.73 -3.66 5.27
N GLU A 83 -11.83 -2.40 4.88
CA GLU A 83 -12.53 -1.37 5.67
C GLU A 83 -14.04 -1.38 5.38
N PRO A 84 -14.85 -0.73 6.22
CA PRO A 84 -16.21 -0.33 5.85
C PRO A 84 -16.21 0.51 4.57
N GLU A 85 -17.29 0.46 3.78
CA GLU A 85 -17.42 1.18 2.50
C GLU A 85 -17.23 2.69 2.64
N GLU A 86 -17.48 3.25 3.81
CA GLU A 86 -17.26 4.66 4.12
C GLU A 86 -15.80 5.09 3.88
N PHE A 87 -14.83 4.25 4.23
CA PHE A 87 -13.41 4.56 3.94
C PHE A 87 -13.17 4.74 2.44
N TYR A 88 -13.69 3.82 1.62
CA TYR A 88 -13.51 3.89 0.17
C TYR A 88 -14.30 5.05 -0.44
N TYR A 89 -15.50 5.33 0.08
CA TYR A 89 -16.26 6.52 -0.31
C TYR A 89 -15.50 7.81 -0.02
N GLN A 90 -14.87 7.95 1.13
CA GLN A 90 -14.04 9.11 1.45
C GLN A 90 -12.81 9.19 0.53
N CYS A 91 -12.18 8.06 0.21
CA CYS A 91 -11.09 8.02 -0.78
C CYS A 91 -11.57 8.45 -2.18
N ASP A 92 -12.74 7.97 -2.64
CA ASP A 92 -13.35 8.37 -3.91
C ASP A 92 -13.64 9.88 -3.94
N LYS A 93 -14.25 10.40 -2.88
CA LYS A 93 -14.66 11.81 -2.74
C LYS A 93 -13.46 12.74 -2.67
N LEU A 94 -12.44 12.38 -1.93
CA LEU A 94 -11.26 13.21 -1.67
C LEU A 94 -10.14 12.98 -2.70
N GLY A 95 -10.28 12.00 -3.60
CA GLY A 95 -9.30 11.69 -4.64
C GLY A 95 -8.01 11.08 -4.07
N MET A 96 -8.13 10.12 -3.16
CA MET A 96 -7.03 9.29 -2.66
C MET A 96 -7.10 7.92 -3.34
N ILE A 97 -6.02 7.51 -3.99
CA ILE A 97 -5.94 6.18 -4.61
C ILE A 97 -5.77 5.12 -3.52
N VAL A 98 -6.39 3.97 -3.73
CA VAL A 98 -6.28 2.82 -2.83
C VAL A 98 -5.62 1.64 -3.56
N TRP A 99 -4.60 1.08 -2.94
CA TRP A 99 -4.08 -0.26 -3.19
C TRP A 99 -4.64 -1.16 -2.11
N GLN A 100 -5.47 -2.11 -2.52
CA GLN A 100 -6.19 -2.97 -1.59
C GLN A 100 -5.54 -4.34 -1.50
N ASP A 101 -5.06 -4.70 -0.30
CA ASP A 101 -4.59 -6.05 -0.02
C ASP A 101 -5.75 -6.99 0.27
N MET A 102 -5.61 -8.25 -0.16
CA MET A 102 -6.50 -9.31 0.30
C MET A 102 -6.14 -9.69 1.75
N VAL A 103 -7.13 -10.11 2.52
CA VAL A 103 -6.92 -10.55 3.90
C VAL A 103 -6.24 -11.91 3.87
N ASN A 104 -4.94 -11.91 4.19
CA ASN A 104 -4.14 -13.11 4.20
C ASN A 104 -4.41 -13.95 5.46
N ASN A 105 -4.57 -15.23 5.27
CA ASN A 105 -4.63 -16.18 6.36
C ASN A 105 -3.25 -16.82 6.51
N SER A 106 -2.64 -16.69 7.69
CA SER A 106 -1.25 -17.07 7.88
C SER A 106 -1.08 -18.26 8.80
N ASP A 107 -0.44 -19.29 8.27
CA ASP A 107 0.34 -20.26 9.03
C ASP A 107 1.80 -19.75 9.08
N TYR A 108 2.04 -18.75 9.94
CA TYR A 108 3.30 -18.06 10.01
C TYR A 108 4.42 -18.94 10.54
N ASN A 109 5.49 -19.03 9.78
CA ASN A 109 6.72 -19.70 10.18
C ASN A 109 7.90 -18.73 10.05
N PHE A 110 8.49 -18.33 11.17
CA PHE A 110 9.57 -17.34 11.22
C PHE A 110 10.73 -17.66 10.27
N LEU A 111 11.16 -18.92 10.21
CA LEU A 111 12.28 -19.33 9.35
C LEU A 111 11.94 -19.15 7.87
N ARG A 112 10.77 -19.64 7.44
CA ARG A 112 10.30 -19.59 6.06
C ARG A 112 9.92 -18.17 5.64
N ASP A 113 9.13 -17.47 6.47
CA ASP A 113 8.42 -16.28 6.06
C ASP A 113 9.20 -14.98 6.39
N THR A 114 10.25 -15.07 7.21
CA THR A 114 11.08 -13.91 7.58
C THR A 114 12.58 -14.17 7.39
N ALA A 115 13.15 -15.17 8.06
CA ALA A 115 14.60 -15.33 8.10
C ALA A 115 15.21 -15.64 6.73
N LEU A 116 14.67 -16.63 5.99
CA LEU A 116 15.16 -17.00 4.66
C LEU A 116 15.03 -15.87 3.63
N PRO A 117 13.87 -15.15 3.52
CA PRO A 117 13.74 -14.00 2.62
C PRO A 117 14.70 -12.86 2.94
N THR A 118 14.94 -12.58 4.22
CA THR A 118 15.86 -11.53 4.66
C THR A 118 17.29 -11.77 4.20
N VAL A 119 17.73 -13.05 4.15
CA VAL A 119 19.06 -13.41 3.61
C VAL A 119 19.06 -13.70 2.10
N GLY A 120 17.96 -13.38 1.40
CA GLY A 120 17.85 -13.46 -0.05
C GLY A 120 17.36 -14.80 -0.60
N ILE A 121 16.96 -15.75 0.24
CA ILE A 121 16.37 -17.03 -0.18
C ILE A 121 14.87 -16.85 -0.39
N GLN A 122 14.50 -16.43 -1.62
CA GLN A 122 13.12 -16.05 -1.97
C GLN A 122 12.50 -16.93 -3.07
N LYS A 123 13.16 -18.03 -3.45
CA LYS A 123 12.65 -18.92 -4.48
C LYS A 123 12.02 -20.16 -3.83
N LEU A 124 10.70 -20.10 -3.64
CA LEU A 124 9.92 -21.26 -3.18
C LEU A 124 8.87 -21.63 -4.24
N ASP A 125 8.55 -22.92 -4.32
CA ASP A 125 7.38 -23.41 -5.06
C ASP A 125 6.16 -23.31 -4.14
N ASP A 126 5.39 -22.24 -4.27
CA ASP A 126 4.26 -21.95 -3.39
C ASP A 126 3.02 -22.83 -3.63
N ARG A 127 3.03 -23.68 -4.69
CA ARG A 127 1.91 -24.60 -4.95
C ARG A 127 1.68 -25.58 -3.80
N LYS A 128 2.73 -25.92 -3.06
CA LYS A 128 2.69 -26.87 -1.93
C LYS A 128 2.66 -26.20 -0.56
N LEU A 129 2.77 -24.87 -0.51
CA LEU A 129 2.71 -24.11 0.74
C LEU A 129 1.26 -23.93 1.18
N HIS A 130 1.06 -23.78 2.49
CA HIS A 130 -0.28 -23.55 3.09
C HIS A 130 -1.33 -24.48 2.48
N SER A 131 -1.07 -25.79 2.55
CA SER A 131 -1.84 -26.83 1.85
C SER A 131 -3.19 -27.18 2.48
N ASP A 132 -3.56 -26.55 3.60
CA ASP A 132 -4.88 -26.74 4.18
C ASP A 132 -5.98 -26.25 3.24
N GLU A 133 -6.77 -27.18 2.74
CA GLU A 133 -7.80 -26.90 1.74
C GLU A 133 -8.91 -25.95 2.27
N VAL A 134 -9.20 -26.01 3.56
CA VAL A 134 -10.21 -25.16 4.19
C VAL A 134 -9.74 -23.71 4.20
N SER A 135 -8.50 -23.47 4.59
CA SER A 135 -7.87 -22.15 4.61
C SER A 135 -7.76 -21.58 3.20
N ARG A 136 -7.31 -22.35 2.23
CA ARG A 136 -7.25 -21.94 0.83
C ARG A 136 -8.62 -21.56 0.27
N ARG A 137 -9.63 -22.38 0.52
CA ARG A 137 -11.00 -22.09 0.09
C ARG A 137 -11.54 -20.80 0.73
N ARG A 138 -11.35 -20.63 2.05
CA ARG A 138 -11.77 -19.39 2.76
C ARG A 138 -11.09 -18.16 2.20
N PHE A 139 -9.80 -18.24 1.90
CA PHE A 139 -9.08 -17.14 1.24
C PHE A 139 -9.69 -16.80 -0.11
N LEU A 140 -9.93 -17.79 -0.97
CA LEU A 140 -10.51 -17.57 -2.31
C LEU A 140 -11.95 -17.04 -2.25
N GLU A 141 -12.74 -17.50 -1.30
CA GLU A 141 -14.10 -16.97 -1.06
C GLU A 141 -14.03 -15.52 -0.55
N GLY A 142 -13.12 -15.22 0.38
CA GLY A 142 -12.87 -13.87 0.87
C GLY A 142 -12.40 -12.92 -0.23
N MET A 143 -11.47 -13.33 -1.07
CA MET A 143 -11.01 -12.57 -2.23
C MET A 143 -12.17 -12.23 -3.18
N LYS A 144 -13.01 -13.20 -3.52
CA LYS A 144 -14.19 -12.99 -4.37
C LYS A 144 -15.18 -12.02 -3.74
N ALA A 145 -15.43 -12.17 -2.44
CA ALA A 145 -16.33 -11.27 -1.70
C ALA A 145 -15.79 -9.83 -1.67
N THR A 146 -14.48 -9.66 -1.41
CA THR A 146 -13.81 -8.35 -1.41
C THR A 146 -13.92 -7.67 -2.76
N VAL A 147 -13.59 -8.37 -3.84
CA VAL A 147 -13.70 -7.80 -5.19
C VAL A 147 -15.15 -7.43 -5.51
N LYS A 148 -16.10 -8.31 -5.22
CA LYS A 148 -17.53 -8.05 -5.48
C LYS A 148 -18.03 -6.83 -4.72
N GLN A 149 -17.66 -6.69 -3.45
CA GLN A 149 -18.07 -5.56 -2.60
C GLN A 149 -17.47 -4.25 -3.08
N LEU A 150 -16.18 -4.25 -3.38
CA LEU A 150 -15.41 -3.03 -3.60
C LEU A 150 -15.25 -2.65 -5.07
N HIS A 151 -15.76 -3.44 -6.01
CA HIS A 151 -15.56 -3.24 -7.45
C HIS A 151 -15.98 -1.85 -7.94
N ASN A 152 -17.03 -1.28 -7.37
CA ASN A 152 -17.57 0.02 -7.80
C ASN A 152 -16.82 1.24 -7.26
N HIS A 153 -15.82 1.05 -6.37
CA HIS A 153 -15.01 2.16 -5.87
C HIS A 153 -13.91 2.53 -6.87
N PRO A 154 -13.97 3.71 -7.52
CA PRO A 154 -12.97 4.12 -8.50
C PRO A 154 -11.61 4.43 -7.89
N CYS A 155 -11.51 4.72 -6.60
CA CYS A 155 -10.23 4.93 -5.91
C CYS A 155 -9.34 3.68 -5.93
N ILE A 156 -9.92 2.47 -5.94
CA ILE A 156 -9.14 1.23 -5.96
C ILE A 156 -8.54 1.05 -7.35
N CYS A 157 -7.23 1.16 -7.45
CA CYS A 157 -6.48 1.02 -8.69
C CYS A 157 -5.62 -0.25 -8.74
N TYR A 158 -5.52 -0.97 -7.62
CA TYR A 158 -4.54 -2.03 -7.47
C TYR A 158 -5.02 -3.06 -6.44
N TRP A 159 -4.86 -4.34 -6.75
CA TRP A 159 -5.09 -5.45 -5.86
C TRP A 159 -3.79 -6.12 -5.48
N THR A 160 -3.54 -6.36 -4.19
CA THR A 160 -2.44 -7.21 -3.71
C THR A 160 -3.01 -8.53 -3.21
N ILE A 161 -2.54 -9.66 -3.76
CA ILE A 161 -3.06 -10.97 -3.38
C ILE A 161 -2.38 -11.45 -2.10
N PHE A 162 -1.05 -11.61 -2.12
CA PHE A 162 -0.27 -12.07 -0.97
C PHE A 162 0.79 -11.05 -0.59
N ASN A 163 1.02 -10.91 0.71
CA ASN A 163 2.07 -10.07 1.27
C ASN A 163 3.14 -10.93 1.94
N GLU A 164 4.41 -10.73 1.57
CA GLU A 164 5.59 -11.32 2.21
C GLU A 164 5.53 -12.85 2.42
N GLY A 165 4.81 -13.55 1.54
CA GLY A 165 4.65 -14.99 1.62
C GLY A 165 3.63 -15.47 2.66
N TRP A 166 3.00 -14.55 3.39
CA TRP A 166 2.02 -14.90 4.42
C TRP A 166 0.78 -15.53 3.81
N GLY A 167 0.52 -16.78 4.22
CA GLY A 167 -0.58 -17.57 3.66
C GLY A 167 -0.48 -17.84 2.16
N GLN A 168 0.65 -17.55 1.53
CA GLN A 168 0.83 -17.66 0.08
C GLN A 168 0.76 -19.11 -0.40
N PHE A 169 -0.08 -19.36 -1.39
CA PHE A 169 -0.19 -20.64 -2.09
C PHE A 169 -0.55 -20.42 -3.55
N ASP A 170 0.01 -21.23 -4.44
CA ASP A 170 -0.28 -21.30 -5.89
C ASP A 170 -0.66 -19.94 -6.51
N SER A 171 0.17 -18.93 -6.23
CA SER A 171 -0.12 -17.54 -6.54
C SER A 171 -0.32 -17.28 -8.03
N ASP A 172 0.31 -18.08 -8.92
CA ASP A 172 0.06 -17.99 -10.36
C ASP A 172 -1.39 -18.35 -10.71
N SER A 173 -1.99 -19.37 -10.05
CA SER A 173 -3.40 -19.75 -10.24
C SER A 173 -4.36 -18.73 -9.59
N VAL A 174 -4.01 -18.24 -8.41
CA VAL A 174 -4.82 -17.22 -7.71
C VAL A 174 -4.84 -15.89 -8.49
N TYR A 175 -3.71 -15.51 -9.10
CA TYR A 175 -3.65 -14.36 -10.01
C TYR A 175 -4.67 -14.49 -11.17
N GLU A 176 -4.71 -15.65 -11.85
CA GLU A 176 -5.67 -15.88 -12.94
C GLU A 176 -7.12 -15.80 -12.47
N GLN A 177 -7.40 -16.33 -11.27
CA GLN A 177 -8.74 -16.24 -10.69
C GLN A 177 -9.13 -14.79 -10.40
N LEU A 178 -8.23 -13.99 -9.82
CA LEU A 178 -8.48 -12.59 -9.56
C LEU A 178 -8.64 -11.80 -10.88
N LYS A 179 -7.78 -12.06 -11.86
CA LYS A 179 -7.83 -11.43 -13.19
C LYS A 179 -9.14 -11.71 -13.91
N ALA A 180 -9.71 -12.89 -13.72
CA ALA A 180 -11.03 -13.24 -14.27
C ALA A 180 -12.20 -12.53 -13.53
N LEU A 181 -12.00 -12.10 -12.28
CA LEU A 181 -13.00 -11.32 -11.54
C LEU A 181 -12.91 -9.82 -11.85
N ASP A 182 -11.70 -9.31 -12.03
CA ASP A 182 -11.44 -7.91 -12.32
C ASP A 182 -10.14 -7.76 -13.13
N ASP A 183 -10.28 -7.43 -14.40
CA ASP A 183 -9.18 -7.15 -15.32
C ASP A 183 -8.91 -5.65 -15.51
N THR A 184 -9.60 -4.80 -14.75
CA THR A 184 -9.55 -3.34 -14.90
C THR A 184 -8.55 -2.66 -13.97
N ARG A 185 -7.94 -3.42 -13.05
CA ARG A 185 -6.97 -2.95 -12.04
C ARG A 185 -5.66 -3.69 -12.15
N PHE A 186 -4.58 -3.07 -11.68
CA PHE A 186 -3.29 -3.76 -11.55
C PHE A 186 -3.35 -4.83 -10.46
N ILE A 187 -2.65 -5.94 -10.67
CA ILE A 187 -2.60 -7.06 -9.73
C ILE A 187 -1.15 -7.35 -9.36
N ASP A 188 -0.84 -7.26 -8.07
CA ASP A 188 0.38 -7.73 -7.45
C ASP A 188 0.12 -9.09 -6.79
N ALA A 189 0.64 -10.14 -7.37
CA ALA A 189 0.36 -11.49 -6.89
C ALA A 189 1.11 -11.83 -5.59
N THR A 190 2.32 -11.23 -5.39
CA THR A 190 3.22 -11.59 -4.29
C THR A 190 4.04 -10.40 -3.89
N SER A 191 3.46 -9.50 -3.09
CA SER A 191 4.11 -8.27 -2.67
C SER A 191 5.37 -8.56 -1.84
N GLY A 192 6.49 -8.06 -2.30
CA GLY A 192 7.78 -8.10 -1.62
C GLY A 192 8.60 -9.35 -1.88
N TRP A 193 8.14 -10.53 -1.48
CA TRP A 193 8.92 -11.76 -1.47
C TRP A 193 8.29 -12.88 -2.30
N PHE A 194 8.97 -14.00 -2.42
CA PHE A 194 8.52 -15.23 -3.12
C PHE A 194 7.86 -14.99 -4.48
N ARG A 195 8.44 -14.08 -5.26
CA ARG A 195 7.91 -13.62 -6.55
C ARG A 195 7.74 -14.78 -7.54
N ARG A 196 6.60 -14.72 -8.23
CA ARG A 196 6.22 -15.69 -9.26
C ARG A 196 6.11 -15.01 -10.63
N LYS A 197 5.74 -15.78 -11.64
CA LYS A 197 5.71 -15.30 -13.02
C LYS A 197 4.48 -14.45 -13.33
N LYS A 198 3.31 -14.86 -12.82
CA LYS A 198 2.03 -14.20 -13.09
C LYS A 198 1.79 -13.08 -12.07
N THR A 199 2.01 -11.87 -12.49
CA THR A 199 1.78 -10.61 -11.78
C THR A 199 1.94 -9.47 -12.78
N ASP A 200 1.23 -8.36 -12.60
CA ASP A 200 1.34 -7.19 -13.49
C ASP A 200 2.59 -6.35 -13.21
N VAL A 201 3.19 -6.47 -12.02
CA VAL A 201 4.28 -5.63 -11.54
C VAL A 201 5.47 -6.44 -11.01
N ASP A 202 6.65 -5.82 -10.93
CA ASP A 202 7.80 -6.31 -10.16
C ASP A 202 7.83 -5.59 -8.81
N SER A 203 7.27 -6.23 -7.79
CA SER A 203 7.06 -5.67 -6.45
C SER A 203 8.23 -5.96 -5.53
N ARG A 204 8.65 -4.95 -4.74
CA ARG A 204 9.81 -5.01 -3.85
C ARG A 204 9.52 -4.43 -2.49
N HIS A 205 10.04 -5.08 -1.42
CA HIS A 205 10.16 -4.52 -0.08
C HIS A 205 11.61 -4.24 0.25
N VAL A 206 11.90 -3.06 0.82
CA VAL A 206 13.26 -2.68 1.19
C VAL A 206 13.28 -2.03 2.56
N TYR A 207 13.71 -2.81 3.54
CA TYR A 207 13.97 -2.38 4.90
C TYR A 207 15.46 -2.59 5.27
N PHE A 208 15.97 -1.93 6.28
CA PHE A 208 17.32 -2.08 6.85
C PHE A 208 18.50 -1.85 5.88
N ARG A 209 18.25 -1.52 4.63
CA ARG A 209 19.26 -1.25 3.60
C ARG A 209 18.85 -0.09 2.71
N LYS A 210 19.79 0.45 1.96
CA LYS A 210 19.49 1.52 0.99
C LYS A 210 18.57 1.04 -0.12
N VAL A 211 17.63 1.88 -0.52
CA VAL A 211 16.80 1.67 -1.71
C VAL A 211 17.66 1.94 -2.95
N LYS A 212 18.01 0.87 -3.65
CA LYS A 212 18.74 0.92 -4.92
C LYS A 212 18.10 -0.08 -5.88
N LEU A 213 17.16 0.40 -6.67
CA LEU A 213 16.33 -0.43 -7.54
C LEU A 213 16.48 -0.03 -9.01
N THR A 214 16.41 -1.02 -9.87
CA THR A 214 16.36 -0.86 -11.33
C THR A 214 15.39 -1.88 -11.90
N GLY A 215 14.48 -1.44 -12.74
CA GLY A 215 13.53 -2.30 -13.42
C GLY A 215 14.21 -3.23 -14.43
N ASP A 216 13.60 -4.35 -14.69
CA ASP A 216 14.07 -5.34 -15.68
C ASP A 216 13.68 -4.97 -17.13
N GLY A 217 12.86 -3.94 -17.31
CA GLY A 217 12.32 -3.53 -18.61
C GLY A 217 11.13 -4.36 -19.10
N VAL A 218 10.67 -5.33 -18.30
CA VAL A 218 9.56 -6.23 -18.65
C VAL A 218 8.28 -5.83 -17.92
N LYS A 219 8.38 -5.59 -16.61
CA LYS A 219 7.25 -5.21 -15.75
C LYS A 219 7.50 -3.87 -15.06
N PRO A 220 6.44 -3.08 -14.79
CA PRO A 220 6.56 -1.90 -13.95
C PRO A 220 7.16 -2.27 -12.59
N LEU A 221 8.22 -1.56 -12.20
CA LEU A 221 8.83 -1.76 -10.88
C LEU A 221 8.07 -0.95 -9.83
N VAL A 222 7.72 -1.58 -8.73
CA VAL A 222 7.08 -0.92 -7.59
C VAL A 222 7.83 -1.23 -6.29
N LEU A 223 7.98 -0.23 -5.44
CA LEU A 223 8.50 -0.35 -4.08
C LEU A 223 7.28 -0.33 -3.15
N SER A 224 6.72 -1.53 -2.94
CA SER A 224 5.43 -1.71 -2.27
C SER A 224 5.50 -1.59 -0.75
N GLU A 225 6.71 -1.63 -0.18
CA GLU A 225 6.98 -1.25 1.21
C GLU A 225 8.44 -0.80 1.39
N PHE A 226 8.65 0.26 2.18
CA PHE A 226 9.99 0.73 2.55
C PHE A 226 9.97 1.76 3.68
N GLY A 227 11.14 2.05 4.20
CA GLY A 227 11.37 3.15 5.14
C GLY A 227 11.12 2.77 6.58
N GLY A 228 10.02 3.25 7.16
CA GLY A 228 9.64 2.93 8.54
C GLY A 228 10.55 3.56 9.60
N LYS A 229 11.04 4.80 9.36
CA LYS A 229 11.81 5.56 10.36
C LYS A 229 10.95 5.88 11.56
N THR A 230 11.54 5.81 12.75
CA THR A 230 10.83 5.92 14.02
C THR A 230 11.22 7.14 14.81
N PHE A 231 10.24 7.72 15.48
CA PHE A 231 10.43 8.66 16.57
C PHE A 231 9.34 8.45 17.61
N LYS A 232 9.73 8.23 18.86
CA LYS A 232 8.82 8.08 19.99
C LYS A 232 8.35 9.46 20.45
N VAL A 233 7.04 9.72 20.39
CA VAL A 233 6.44 10.93 20.96
C VAL A 233 5.93 10.57 22.35
N GLU A 234 6.58 11.09 23.39
CA GLU A 234 6.21 10.78 24.76
C GLU A 234 4.76 11.16 25.06
N GLY A 235 4.03 10.25 25.72
CA GLY A 235 2.62 10.41 26.03
C GLY A 235 1.65 10.11 24.88
N HIS A 236 2.17 9.78 23.67
CA HIS A 236 1.39 9.51 22.47
C HIS A 236 1.74 8.16 21.80
N VAL A 237 2.13 7.17 22.61
CA VAL A 237 2.42 5.81 22.16
C VAL A 237 1.46 4.81 22.81
N PHE A 238 1.14 3.74 22.10
CA PHE A 238 0.31 2.67 22.64
C PHE A 238 1.03 1.94 23.81
N ASN A 239 2.29 1.58 23.60
CA ASN A 239 3.10 0.88 24.59
C ASN A 239 4.33 1.73 24.97
N PRO A 240 4.37 2.33 26.17
CA PRO A 240 5.51 3.14 26.59
C PRO A 240 6.79 2.33 26.85
N ASP A 241 6.65 1.04 27.17
CA ASP A 241 7.78 0.20 27.61
C ASP A 241 8.47 -0.52 26.45
N LYS A 242 7.78 -0.66 25.30
CA LYS A 242 8.30 -1.36 24.13
C LYS A 242 7.93 -0.65 22.85
N THR A 243 8.92 -0.38 22.03
CA THR A 243 8.74 0.25 20.72
C THR A 243 9.52 -0.49 19.64
N TYR A 244 9.00 -0.46 18.42
CA TYR A 244 9.59 -1.12 17.26
C TYR A 244 9.59 -0.21 16.02
N GLY A 245 10.51 -0.48 15.09
CA GLY A 245 10.57 0.12 13.75
C GLY A 245 11.93 -0.02 13.10
N TYR A 246 12.11 0.58 11.93
CA TYR A 246 13.23 0.29 11.02
C TYR A 246 14.36 1.34 11.05
N GLY A 247 14.47 2.11 12.11
CA GLY A 247 15.56 3.04 12.35
C GLY A 247 15.14 4.27 13.14
N GLY A 248 15.72 4.41 14.35
CA GLY A 248 15.39 5.47 15.31
C GLY A 248 15.94 6.84 14.91
N CYS A 249 15.17 7.88 15.22
CA CYS A 249 15.57 9.28 15.16
C CYS A 249 15.46 9.89 16.56
N ASP A 250 16.32 10.85 16.86
CA ASP A 250 16.42 11.45 18.20
C ASP A 250 15.48 12.68 18.38
N SER A 251 14.86 13.12 17.28
CA SER A 251 13.96 14.28 17.27
C SER A 251 12.97 14.22 16.11
N LEU A 252 11.87 14.98 16.19
CA LEU A 252 10.94 15.17 15.07
C LEU A 252 11.62 15.79 13.86
N GLU A 253 12.52 16.74 14.08
CA GLU A 253 13.29 17.34 12.98
C GLU A 253 14.21 16.29 12.33
N GLY A 254 14.91 15.49 13.13
CA GLY A 254 15.73 14.38 12.62
C GLY A 254 14.92 13.35 11.84
N LEU A 255 13.68 13.03 12.27
CA LEU A 255 12.78 12.19 11.52
C LEU A 255 12.45 12.79 10.16
N ASN A 256 12.08 14.07 10.14
CA ASN A 256 11.75 14.80 8.90
C ASN A 256 12.92 14.84 7.92
N GLU A 257 14.12 15.08 8.41
CA GLU A 257 15.35 15.07 7.61
C GLU A 257 15.67 13.68 7.08
N ALA A 258 15.55 12.65 7.91
CA ALA A 258 15.82 11.28 7.52
C ALA A 258 14.85 10.78 6.43
N VAL A 259 13.56 11.10 6.55
CA VAL A 259 12.54 10.76 5.55
C VAL A 259 12.78 11.55 4.26
N ALA A 260 13.01 12.87 4.33
CA ALA A 260 13.32 13.68 3.16
C ALA A 260 14.55 13.17 2.41
N LYS A 261 15.62 12.85 3.13
CA LYS A 261 16.86 12.29 2.58
C LYS A 261 16.61 10.96 1.89
N LEU A 262 15.85 10.06 2.51
CA LEU A 262 15.48 8.77 1.94
C LEU A 262 14.79 8.93 0.58
N TYR A 263 13.83 9.84 0.48
CA TYR A 263 13.15 10.12 -0.79
C TYR A 263 14.06 10.75 -1.84
N LEU A 264 14.83 11.77 -1.47
CA LEU A 264 15.65 12.52 -2.44
C LEU A 264 16.88 11.74 -2.92
N GLU A 265 17.56 11.02 -2.02
CA GLU A 265 18.81 10.34 -2.35
C GLU A 265 18.62 8.89 -2.81
N GLU A 266 17.51 8.25 -2.45
CA GLU A 266 17.33 6.82 -2.71
C GLU A 266 16.13 6.53 -3.62
N VAL A 267 14.94 7.12 -3.36
CA VAL A 267 13.72 6.84 -4.15
C VAL A 267 13.74 7.59 -5.50
N LEU A 268 13.98 8.90 -5.47
CA LEU A 268 13.96 9.75 -6.67
C LEU A 268 14.90 9.23 -7.80
N PRO A 269 16.14 8.80 -7.52
CA PRO A 269 16.99 8.21 -8.57
C PRO A 269 16.43 6.91 -9.15
N CYS A 270 15.66 6.13 -8.37
CA CYS A 270 15.08 4.88 -8.84
C CYS A 270 13.95 5.10 -9.86
N ILE A 271 13.28 6.26 -9.86
CA ILE A 271 12.23 6.60 -10.85
C ILE A 271 12.84 6.61 -12.26
N ARG A 272 14.02 7.17 -12.45
CA ARG A 272 14.76 7.13 -13.73
C ARG A 272 15.09 5.71 -14.17
N ASN A 273 15.18 4.80 -13.21
CA ASN A 273 15.47 3.38 -13.42
C ASN A 273 14.22 2.49 -13.47
N GLY A 274 13.04 3.08 -13.68
CA GLY A 274 11.80 2.32 -13.91
C GLY A 274 10.86 2.23 -12.72
N LEU A 275 11.16 2.85 -11.57
CA LEU A 275 10.26 2.84 -10.40
C LEU A 275 8.99 3.66 -10.70
N CYS A 276 7.82 3.04 -10.45
CA CYS A 276 6.49 3.61 -10.71
C CYS A 276 5.71 3.94 -9.42
N ALA A 277 6.15 3.41 -8.30
CA ALA A 277 5.47 3.60 -7.02
C ALA A 277 6.42 3.45 -5.85
N ALA A 278 6.13 4.14 -4.74
CA ALA A 278 6.81 3.97 -3.47
C ALA A 278 5.82 4.12 -2.31
N ILE A 279 5.63 3.05 -1.55
CA ILE A 279 4.71 2.98 -0.40
C ILE A 279 5.53 2.98 0.88
N TYR A 280 5.55 4.11 1.58
CA TYR A 280 6.29 4.27 2.83
C TYR A 280 5.51 3.67 4.01
N THR A 281 6.19 3.04 4.94
CA THR A 281 5.63 2.46 6.16
C THR A 281 5.78 3.43 7.32
N GLN A 282 4.70 4.11 7.85
CA GLN A 282 3.31 3.96 7.51
C GLN A 282 2.48 5.22 7.88
N VAL A 283 1.14 5.18 7.73
CA VAL A 283 0.24 6.31 8.06
C VAL A 283 0.33 6.65 9.54
N SER A 284 -0.04 5.72 10.42
CA SER A 284 -0.05 5.93 11.88
C SER A 284 0.78 4.91 12.60
N ASP A 285 1.23 5.24 13.81
CA ASP A 285 1.75 4.24 14.74
C ASP A 285 0.68 3.18 15.02
N VAL A 286 1.11 1.94 15.18
CA VAL A 286 0.24 0.80 15.47
C VAL A 286 0.89 -0.08 16.53
N GLU A 287 0.24 -0.24 17.67
CA GLU A 287 0.78 -1.02 18.81
C GLU A 287 2.23 -0.64 19.17
N ASP A 288 3.17 -1.59 19.11
CA ASP A 288 4.59 -1.35 19.40
C ASP A 288 5.31 -0.61 18.26
N GLU A 289 4.75 -0.56 17.04
CA GLU A 289 5.34 0.12 15.89
C GLU A 289 5.13 1.63 15.97
N ILE A 290 6.22 2.38 16.05
CA ILE A 290 6.21 3.85 16.15
C ILE A 290 6.78 4.54 14.90
N ASN A 291 6.56 3.97 13.75
CA ASN A 291 7.04 4.41 12.42
C ASN A 291 5.98 5.13 11.57
N GLY A 292 4.82 5.41 12.15
CA GLY A 292 3.77 6.21 11.50
C GLY A 292 4.17 7.66 11.30
N LEU A 293 3.55 8.34 10.33
CA LEU A 293 3.68 9.78 10.14
C LEU A 293 2.77 10.59 11.07
N VAL A 294 1.81 9.92 11.71
CA VAL A 294 1.03 10.42 12.84
C VAL A 294 1.14 9.44 14.01
N THR A 295 0.93 9.94 15.22
CA THR A 295 0.90 9.09 16.41
C THR A 295 -0.32 8.16 16.39
N TYR A 296 -0.25 7.07 17.16
CA TYR A 296 -1.32 6.09 17.31
C TYR A 296 -2.68 6.74 17.64
N ASP A 297 -2.69 7.77 18.50
CA ASP A 297 -3.88 8.51 18.92
C ASP A 297 -4.27 9.69 17.99
N ARG A 298 -3.56 9.86 16.86
CA ARG A 298 -3.73 10.93 15.85
C ARG A 298 -3.55 12.36 16.39
N LYS A 299 -2.99 12.53 17.58
CA LYS A 299 -2.86 13.86 18.18
C LYS A 299 -1.61 14.62 17.74
N VAL A 300 -0.60 13.92 17.23
CA VAL A 300 0.65 14.52 16.77
C VAL A 300 0.98 14.09 15.36
N GLU A 301 1.04 15.05 14.45
CA GLU A 301 1.63 14.88 13.13
C GLU A 301 3.15 14.91 13.23
N LYS A 302 3.81 13.83 12.81
CA LYS A 302 5.27 13.69 12.92
C LYS A 302 6.02 14.18 11.69
N MET A 303 5.32 14.44 10.58
CA MET A 303 5.92 14.89 9.32
C MET A 303 5.46 16.29 8.95
N ASN A 304 6.42 17.16 8.57
CA ASN A 304 6.15 18.55 8.16
C ASN A 304 5.74 18.61 6.68
N PRO A 305 4.53 19.14 6.36
CA PRO A 305 4.08 19.32 4.98
C PRO A 305 4.98 20.21 4.13
N GLU A 306 5.62 21.23 4.70
CA GLU A 306 6.51 22.14 3.95
C GLU A 306 7.76 21.40 3.44
N LYS A 307 8.20 20.35 4.13
CA LYS A 307 9.30 19.49 3.68
C LYS A 307 8.84 18.45 2.65
N MET A 308 7.66 17.83 2.87
CA MET A 308 7.26 16.66 2.09
C MET A 308 6.58 17.01 0.75
N ARG A 309 5.77 18.07 0.68
CA ARG A 309 5.10 18.50 -0.56
C ARG A 309 6.05 18.76 -1.74
N PRO A 310 7.17 19.50 -1.58
CA PRO A 310 8.10 19.70 -2.68
C PRO A 310 8.70 18.38 -3.18
N ILE A 311 8.97 17.44 -2.29
CA ILE A 311 9.47 16.12 -2.64
C ILE A 311 8.43 15.38 -3.47
N ALA A 312 7.17 15.33 -3.02
CA ALA A 312 6.08 14.69 -3.74
C ALA A 312 5.93 15.24 -5.18
N ALA A 313 6.01 16.56 -5.34
CA ALA A 313 6.00 17.20 -6.65
C ALA A 313 7.19 16.78 -7.53
N MET A 314 8.39 16.68 -6.96
CA MET A 314 9.58 16.23 -7.69
C MET A 314 9.46 14.78 -8.14
N LEU A 315 8.89 13.89 -7.31
CA LEU A 315 8.67 12.48 -7.66
C LEU A 315 7.73 12.36 -8.86
N GLN A 316 6.62 13.10 -8.86
CA GLN A 316 5.66 13.09 -9.96
C GLN A 316 6.27 13.65 -11.25
N GLN A 317 6.95 14.80 -11.18
CA GLN A 317 7.64 15.40 -12.34
C GLN A 317 8.69 14.47 -12.94
N GLU A 318 9.42 13.72 -12.12
CA GLU A 318 10.41 12.76 -12.62
C GLU A 318 9.78 11.56 -13.32
N ALA A 319 8.61 11.12 -12.88
CA ALA A 319 7.89 10.00 -13.51
C ALA A 319 7.27 10.37 -14.87
N GLU A 320 7.01 11.65 -15.11
CA GLU A 320 6.46 12.18 -16.37
C GLU A 320 7.52 12.36 -17.49
N LYS A 321 8.81 12.32 -17.14
CA LYS A 321 9.95 12.38 -18.10
C LYS A 321 10.17 11.03 -18.78
#